data_08de8868ba73335ce5a62bc648e57e14
#
_entry.id   08de8868ba73335ce5a62bc648e57e14
#
_cell.length_a   1.000
_cell.length_b   1.000
_cell.length_c   1.000
_cell.angle_alpha   90.00
_cell.angle_beta   90.00
_cell.angle_gamma   90.00
#
_symmetry.space_group_name_H-M   'P 1'
#
loop_
_entity.id
_entity.type
_entity.pdbx_description
1 polymer ?
#
loop_
_entity_poly.entity_id
_entity_poly.type
_entity_poly.pdbx_seq_one_letter_code
_entity_poly.pdbx_strand_id
1 'polypeptide(L)'
;MTIDTDSRATPAPPPQTLAQKLIARAAGRPHVMPGDIVNCQVDLAMFHDSSGPRRLKPMLDELGAPIWDRSRVVLVLDHYVPAQDEDARRIVGTARDWAREQRLPHVYDSIGICHVVLPEQGHLRPGMFCVGGDSHSPTGGAFGAYMFGIGATDMLGVMVKGALWVRVPQTIRMHWDGLLAPGVCAKDMMLHMIGRFGMNGGGYQAVEFAGPAVKALSMQERMTLSNMSAELGAQVGLVEPDETTWRWLAGRGVERVAGDWRSDPSAEAIVHRFDASTLEPQVAAPHSPANTEGVDNFAEVRIDVAYIGACTGAKLEDLRAAASVLRNRRVAAGVRLSVAPASAHDQRVAEEEGVMRVLRDAGADILPNSCGACAGYGGSIPDGANVISTTARNFRGRMGSPTAQVYLGSPYTVAASAISGYISDPRLVLA
;
A
#
# COMPACT_ATOMS: atom_id res chain seq x y z
N MET A 1 54.80 22.01 33.39
CA MET A 1 53.36 22.37 33.31
C MET A 1 52.80 21.60 32.10
N THR A 2 52.36 20.38 32.32
CA THR A 2 51.79 19.51 31.30
C THR A 2 50.31 19.87 31.16
N ILE A 3 49.92 20.35 29.98
CA ILE A 3 48.53 20.62 29.68
C ILE A 3 47.89 19.26 29.35
N ASP A 4 47.07 18.80 30.28
CA ASP A 4 46.22 17.62 30.13
C ASP A 4 45.11 17.98 29.12
N THR A 5 45.24 17.48 27.91
CA THR A 5 44.18 17.61 26.89
C THR A 5 43.10 16.61 27.20
N ASP A 6 42.14 17.07 28.02
CA ASP A 6 40.89 16.37 28.32
C ASP A 6 40.18 15.98 26.99
N SER A 7 40.38 14.77 26.51
CA SER A 7 39.67 14.19 25.40
C SER A 7 38.23 13.92 25.82
N ARG A 8 37.41 14.95 25.82
CA ARG A 8 35.96 14.75 25.97
C ARG A 8 35.50 13.88 24.83
N ALA A 9 35.28 12.60 25.11
CA ALA A 9 34.64 11.67 24.18
C ALA A 9 33.32 12.30 23.70
N THR A 10 33.19 12.46 22.40
CA THR A 10 31.94 12.93 21.81
C THR A 10 30.82 11.99 22.29
N PRO A 11 29.76 12.51 22.94
CA PRO A 11 28.69 11.63 23.42
C PRO A 11 28.16 10.79 22.26
N ALA A 12 27.87 9.52 22.52
CA ALA A 12 27.30 8.62 21.54
C ALA A 12 26.02 9.25 20.98
N PRO A 13 25.76 9.11 19.67
CA PRO A 13 24.54 9.65 19.08
C PRO A 13 23.30 9.06 19.79
N PRO A 14 22.22 9.85 19.93
CA PRO A 14 20.99 9.36 20.55
C PRO A 14 20.41 8.18 19.76
N PRO A 15 19.81 7.19 20.46
CA PRO A 15 19.14 6.08 19.79
C PRO A 15 18.09 6.59 18.80
N GLN A 16 18.03 5.98 17.60
CA GLN A 16 17.17 6.41 16.51
C GLN A 16 16.17 5.31 16.13
N THR A 17 14.94 5.69 15.85
CA THR A 17 13.97 4.80 15.19
C THR A 17 14.34 4.61 13.71
N LEU A 18 13.77 3.59 13.06
CA LEU A 18 13.98 3.39 11.61
C LEU A 18 13.60 4.65 10.82
N ALA A 19 12.45 5.26 11.14
CA ALA A 19 12.02 6.50 10.50
C ALA A 19 13.08 7.62 10.63
N GLN A 20 13.63 7.83 11.83
CA GLN A 20 14.66 8.83 12.07
C GLN A 20 15.95 8.52 11.30
N LYS A 21 16.41 7.27 11.27
CA LYS A 21 17.61 6.85 10.51
C LYS A 21 17.44 7.12 9.01
N LEU A 22 16.26 6.82 8.44
CA LEU A 22 15.97 7.05 7.03
C LEU A 22 15.95 8.55 6.68
N ILE A 23 15.33 9.37 7.52
CA ILE A 23 15.31 10.82 7.35
C ILE A 23 16.72 11.42 7.58
N ALA A 24 17.46 11.00 8.61
CA ALA A 24 18.81 11.48 8.87
C ALA A 24 19.73 11.22 7.67
N ARG A 25 19.69 10.00 7.11
CA ARG A 25 20.42 9.65 5.88
C ARG A 25 20.06 10.57 4.73
N ALA A 26 18.75 10.77 4.45
CA ALA A 26 18.27 11.58 3.35
C ALA A 26 18.63 13.08 3.52
N ALA A 27 18.73 13.54 4.77
CA ALA A 27 19.13 14.88 5.12
C ALA A 27 20.65 15.07 5.19
N GLY A 28 21.46 14.02 5.03
CA GLY A 28 22.91 14.06 5.20
C GLY A 28 23.34 14.38 6.64
N ARG A 29 22.52 14.01 7.64
CA ARG A 29 22.79 14.25 9.06
C ARG A 29 23.14 12.94 9.78
N PRO A 30 23.96 12.98 10.84
CA PRO A 30 24.27 11.80 11.64
C PRO A 30 23.05 11.30 12.44
N HIS A 31 22.15 12.18 12.84
CA HIS A 31 20.91 11.92 13.56
C HIS A 31 19.90 13.05 13.37
N VAL A 32 18.64 12.78 13.67
CA VAL A 32 17.55 13.77 13.71
C VAL A 32 16.65 13.51 14.92
N MET A 33 15.95 14.54 15.40
CA MET A 33 15.00 14.43 16.51
C MET A 33 13.58 14.72 16.05
N PRO A 34 12.55 14.12 16.66
CA PRO A 34 11.17 14.46 16.38
C PRO A 34 10.94 15.97 16.52
N GLY A 35 10.31 16.57 15.51
CA GLY A 35 10.07 18.01 15.45
C GLY A 35 11.10 18.80 14.65
N ASP A 36 12.30 18.27 14.39
CA ASP A 36 13.27 18.90 13.50
C ASP A 36 12.67 19.11 12.10
N ILE A 37 13.02 20.24 11.48
CA ILE A 37 12.70 20.48 10.07
C ILE A 37 14.01 20.31 9.28
N VAL A 38 13.98 19.35 8.34
CA VAL A 38 15.15 18.98 7.55
C VAL A 38 14.83 18.91 6.07
N ASN A 39 15.81 19.23 5.22
CA ASN A 39 15.69 19.07 3.79
C ASN A 39 16.29 17.71 3.38
N CYS A 40 15.47 16.85 2.81
CA CYS A 40 15.83 15.49 2.43
C CYS A 40 16.05 15.37 0.92
N GLN A 41 17.13 14.72 0.51
CA GLN A 41 17.33 14.31 -0.88
C GLN A 41 16.42 13.14 -1.23
N VAL A 42 15.69 13.24 -2.33
CA VAL A 42 14.76 12.22 -2.81
C VAL A 42 15.52 11.20 -3.65
N ASP A 43 15.42 9.92 -3.29
CA ASP A 43 16.02 8.84 -4.07
C ASP A 43 15.14 8.40 -5.25
N LEU A 44 13.81 8.54 -5.11
CA LEU A 44 12.85 8.18 -6.14
C LEU A 44 11.56 9.00 -5.99
N ALA A 45 11.04 9.49 -7.12
CA ALA A 45 9.71 10.09 -7.24
C ALA A 45 8.84 9.21 -8.15
N MET A 46 7.67 8.78 -7.66
CA MET A 46 6.70 8.00 -8.42
C MET A 46 5.40 8.80 -8.60
N PHE A 47 4.82 8.75 -9.76
CA PHE A 47 3.47 9.22 -10.01
C PHE A 47 2.78 8.39 -11.09
N HIS A 48 1.49 8.58 -11.25
CA HIS A 48 0.67 7.84 -12.18
C HIS A 48 -0.12 8.77 -13.11
N ASP A 49 -0.83 8.23 -14.09
CA ASP A 49 -1.60 8.98 -15.08
C ASP A 49 -2.57 10.00 -14.47
N SER A 50 -3.20 9.70 -13.34
CA SER A 50 -4.14 10.62 -12.67
C SER A 50 -3.48 11.78 -11.95
N SER A 51 -2.36 11.56 -11.23
CA SER A 51 -1.68 12.57 -10.40
C SER A 51 -0.50 13.26 -11.10
N GLY A 52 0.06 12.63 -12.13
CA GLY A 52 1.32 13.01 -12.77
C GLY A 52 1.15 14.05 -13.89
N PRO A 53 1.44 13.68 -15.16
CA PRO A 53 1.62 14.63 -16.24
C PRO A 53 0.45 15.58 -16.46
N ARG A 54 -0.77 15.12 -16.28
CA ARG A 54 -1.98 15.97 -16.38
C ARG A 54 -1.90 17.21 -15.49
N ARG A 55 -1.28 17.11 -14.31
CA ARG A 55 -1.15 18.19 -13.33
C ARG A 55 0.21 18.85 -13.36
N LEU A 56 1.27 18.07 -13.53
CA LEU A 56 2.66 18.53 -13.44
C LEU A 56 3.13 19.23 -14.72
N LYS A 57 2.72 18.74 -15.90
CA LYS A 57 3.19 19.30 -17.17
C LYS A 57 2.94 20.82 -17.30
N PRO A 58 1.71 21.33 -17.06
CA PRO A 58 1.47 22.77 -17.17
C PRO A 58 2.38 23.60 -16.25
N MET A 59 2.61 23.14 -15.01
CA MET A 59 3.44 23.82 -14.03
C MET A 59 4.93 23.77 -14.39
N LEU A 60 5.42 22.65 -14.91
CA LEU A 60 6.80 22.50 -15.38
C LEU A 60 7.07 23.34 -16.63
N ASP A 61 6.12 23.38 -17.56
CA ASP A 61 6.19 24.20 -18.78
C ASP A 61 6.25 25.70 -18.43
N GLU A 62 5.43 26.15 -17.48
CA GLU A 62 5.43 27.54 -16.99
C GLU A 62 6.77 27.92 -16.34
N LEU A 63 7.35 27.01 -15.54
CA LEU A 63 8.66 27.23 -14.90
C LEU A 63 9.82 27.16 -15.90
N GLY A 64 9.66 26.49 -17.04
CA GLY A 64 10.74 26.23 -17.99
C GLY A 64 11.91 25.43 -17.38
N ALA A 65 11.69 24.70 -16.30
CA ALA A 65 12.72 23.98 -15.57
C ALA A 65 12.81 22.51 -16.00
N PRO A 66 14.03 21.96 -16.16
CA PRO A 66 14.21 20.54 -16.46
C PRO A 66 13.92 19.69 -15.22
N ILE A 67 13.61 18.40 -15.46
CA ILE A 67 13.56 17.39 -14.41
C ILE A 67 14.99 17.18 -13.86
N TRP A 68 15.10 17.17 -12.51
CA TRP A 68 16.42 17.11 -11.81
C TRP A 68 17.21 15.83 -12.17
N ASP A 69 16.54 14.69 -12.19
CA ASP A 69 17.14 13.41 -12.56
C ASP A 69 16.06 12.45 -13.06
N ARG A 70 16.04 12.23 -14.39
CA ARG A 70 15.03 11.36 -15.03
C ARG A 70 15.15 9.89 -14.61
N SER A 71 16.33 9.43 -14.19
CA SER A 71 16.55 8.06 -13.75
C SER A 71 15.90 7.74 -12.39
N ARG A 72 15.51 8.78 -11.65
CA ARG A 72 14.85 8.70 -10.35
C ARG A 72 13.34 8.96 -10.42
N VAL A 73 12.82 9.04 -11.64
CA VAL A 73 11.39 9.29 -11.87
C VAL A 73 10.74 8.07 -12.47
N VAL A 74 9.67 7.60 -11.84
CA VAL A 74 8.85 6.48 -12.31
C VAL A 74 7.43 6.95 -12.61
N LEU A 75 6.96 6.68 -13.81
CA LEU A 75 5.58 6.90 -14.23
C LEU A 75 4.88 5.55 -14.45
N VAL A 76 3.73 5.38 -13.80
CA VAL A 76 2.87 4.20 -14.00
C VAL A 76 1.50 4.64 -14.50
N LEU A 77 1.03 4.04 -15.59
CA LEU A 77 -0.31 4.25 -16.11
C LEU A 77 -1.19 3.10 -15.62
N ASP A 78 -2.02 3.38 -14.60
CA ASP A 78 -2.78 2.36 -13.89
C ASP A 78 -4.20 2.80 -13.46
N HIS A 79 -4.52 4.09 -13.50
CA HIS A 79 -5.83 4.59 -13.05
C HIS A 79 -6.85 4.68 -14.17
N TYR A 80 -6.47 5.24 -15.32
CA TYR A 80 -7.35 5.44 -16.48
C TYR A 80 -7.12 4.41 -17.58
N VAL A 81 -6.53 3.27 -17.27
CA VAL A 81 -6.30 2.17 -18.22
C VAL A 81 -7.08 0.92 -17.82
N PRO A 82 -7.68 0.21 -18.79
CA PRO A 82 -7.87 0.62 -20.20
C PRO A 82 -8.78 1.85 -20.30
N ALA A 83 -8.45 2.78 -21.18
CA ALA A 83 -9.22 4.02 -21.35
C ALA A 83 -10.60 3.75 -21.97
N GLN A 84 -11.66 3.96 -21.19
CA GLN A 84 -13.05 3.62 -21.58
C GLN A 84 -13.80 4.77 -22.24
N ASP A 85 -13.42 6.01 -21.94
CA ASP A 85 -14.05 7.22 -22.46
C ASP A 85 -13.01 8.18 -23.07
N GLU A 86 -13.47 9.30 -23.61
CA GLU A 86 -12.62 10.30 -24.26
C GLU A 86 -11.71 11.02 -23.28
N ASP A 87 -12.19 11.31 -22.06
CA ASP A 87 -11.38 11.95 -21.01
C ASP A 87 -10.25 11.02 -20.55
N ALA A 88 -10.52 9.74 -20.34
CA ALA A 88 -9.50 8.75 -20.02
C ALA A 88 -8.46 8.65 -21.15
N ARG A 89 -8.90 8.57 -22.42
CA ARG A 89 -8.00 8.56 -23.58
C ARG A 89 -7.09 9.79 -23.62
N ARG A 90 -7.64 10.99 -23.34
CA ARG A 90 -6.90 12.24 -23.29
C ARG A 90 -5.86 12.23 -22.15
N ILE A 91 -6.23 11.79 -20.96
CA ILE A 91 -5.35 11.72 -19.78
C ILE A 91 -4.18 10.76 -20.04
N VAL A 92 -4.47 9.56 -20.50
CA VAL A 92 -3.48 8.53 -20.83
C VAL A 92 -2.59 9.00 -21.98
N GLY A 93 -3.16 9.61 -23.03
CA GLY A 93 -2.42 10.21 -24.13
C GLY A 93 -1.44 11.26 -23.67
N THR A 94 -1.89 12.22 -22.84
CA THR A 94 -1.02 13.25 -22.23
C THR A 94 0.15 12.64 -21.46
N ALA A 95 -0.10 11.57 -20.69
CA ALA A 95 0.93 10.92 -19.90
C ALA A 95 1.97 10.23 -20.78
N ARG A 96 1.54 9.52 -21.84
CA ARG A 96 2.44 8.86 -22.81
C ARG A 96 3.28 9.86 -23.59
N ASP A 97 2.68 10.96 -24.04
CA ASP A 97 3.37 11.99 -24.83
C ASP A 97 4.41 12.69 -23.97
N TRP A 98 4.04 13.11 -22.77
CA TRP A 98 4.95 13.74 -21.83
C TRP A 98 6.13 12.82 -21.45
N ALA A 99 5.88 11.54 -21.20
CA ALA A 99 6.93 10.57 -20.90
C ALA A 99 7.96 10.46 -22.05
N ARG A 100 7.48 10.49 -23.30
CA ARG A 100 8.34 10.49 -24.50
C ARG A 100 9.10 11.83 -24.63
N GLU A 101 8.43 12.97 -24.49
CA GLU A 101 9.03 14.31 -24.51
C GLU A 101 10.16 14.41 -23.47
N GLN A 102 9.91 13.96 -22.25
CA GLN A 102 10.87 13.96 -21.16
C GLN A 102 11.92 12.84 -21.25
N ARG A 103 11.75 11.88 -22.15
CA ARG A 103 12.61 10.69 -22.29
C ARG A 103 12.78 9.95 -20.95
N LEU A 104 11.67 9.69 -20.24
CA LEU A 104 11.68 8.97 -18.98
C LEU A 104 12.08 7.51 -19.20
N PRO A 105 13.10 6.99 -18.48
CA PRO A 105 13.52 5.61 -18.64
C PRO A 105 12.58 4.60 -17.98
N HIS A 106 11.79 5.02 -16.98
CA HIS A 106 10.94 4.15 -16.19
C HIS A 106 9.47 4.52 -16.38
N VAL A 107 8.87 3.94 -17.41
CA VAL A 107 7.45 4.10 -17.74
C VAL A 107 6.79 2.74 -17.83
N TYR A 108 5.77 2.51 -17.03
CA TYR A 108 5.04 1.26 -16.97
C TYR A 108 3.58 1.50 -17.32
N ASP A 109 3.15 0.95 -18.45
CA ASP A 109 1.85 1.21 -19.04
C ASP A 109 0.97 -0.03 -19.00
N SER A 110 -0.13 0.04 -18.24
CA SER A 110 -1.16 -1.01 -18.18
C SER A 110 -0.67 -2.38 -17.68
N ILE A 111 0.40 -2.42 -16.88
CA ILE A 111 0.94 -3.68 -16.35
C ILE A 111 0.57 -3.95 -14.89
N GLY A 112 -0.15 -3.03 -14.25
CA GLY A 112 -0.60 -3.19 -12.86
C GLY A 112 -0.59 -1.88 -12.09
N ILE A 113 -1.00 -1.98 -10.83
CA ILE A 113 -1.14 -0.85 -9.90
C ILE A 113 0.24 -0.35 -9.47
N CYS A 114 0.46 0.95 -9.49
CA CYS A 114 1.75 1.59 -9.23
C CYS A 114 2.45 1.11 -7.95
N HIS A 115 1.69 0.89 -6.87
CA HIS A 115 2.22 0.45 -5.59
C HIS A 115 2.70 -1.01 -5.59
N VAL A 116 2.28 -1.81 -6.56
CA VAL A 116 2.71 -3.21 -6.78
C VAL A 116 3.79 -3.26 -7.85
N VAL A 117 3.61 -2.53 -8.94
CA VAL A 117 4.59 -2.45 -10.05
C VAL A 117 5.92 -1.89 -9.58
N LEU A 118 5.92 -0.83 -8.78
CA LEU A 118 7.16 -0.17 -8.33
C LEU A 118 8.15 -1.14 -7.66
N PRO A 119 7.77 -1.91 -6.62
CA PRO A 119 8.66 -2.90 -6.03
C PRO A 119 8.90 -4.11 -6.95
N GLU A 120 7.92 -4.58 -7.74
CA GLU A 120 8.11 -5.68 -8.69
C GLU A 120 9.21 -5.40 -9.72
N GLN A 121 9.36 -4.13 -10.10
CA GLN A 121 10.41 -3.68 -11.04
C GLN A 121 11.74 -3.33 -10.34
N GLY A 122 11.88 -3.64 -9.04
CA GLY A 122 13.13 -3.46 -8.30
C GLY A 122 13.47 -2.01 -7.96
N HIS A 123 12.50 -1.09 -8.01
CA HIS A 123 12.74 0.34 -7.73
C HIS A 123 12.87 0.68 -6.25
N LEU A 124 12.46 -0.21 -5.36
CA LEU A 124 12.51 0.01 -3.91
C LEU A 124 13.56 -0.87 -3.24
N ARG A 125 14.23 -0.30 -2.26
CA ARG A 125 15.18 -1.02 -1.40
C ARG A 125 15.29 -0.34 -0.03
N PRO A 126 15.74 -1.06 1.01
CA PRO A 126 15.98 -0.48 2.33
C PRO A 126 16.89 0.74 2.27
N GLY A 127 16.59 1.72 3.11
CA GLY A 127 17.38 2.93 3.22
C GLY A 127 16.94 4.10 2.33
N MET A 128 16.09 3.88 1.32
CA MET A 128 15.65 4.94 0.41
C MET A 128 14.67 5.92 1.10
N PHE A 129 14.72 7.19 0.63
CA PHE A 129 13.74 8.22 0.91
C PHE A 129 13.01 8.56 -0.40
N CYS A 130 11.74 8.20 -0.47
CA CYS A 130 10.96 8.25 -1.71
C CYS A 130 9.69 9.06 -1.52
N VAL A 131 9.16 9.59 -2.61
CA VAL A 131 7.87 10.27 -2.62
C VAL A 131 6.97 9.72 -3.73
N GLY A 132 5.68 9.80 -3.50
CA GLY A 132 4.70 9.40 -4.51
C GLY A 132 3.57 10.40 -4.68
N GLY A 133 3.03 10.51 -5.87
CA GLY A 133 1.85 11.33 -6.18
C GLY A 133 0.52 10.65 -5.84
N ASP A 134 0.53 9.67 -4.93
CA ASP A 134 -0.64 8.93 -4.48
C ASP A 134 -0.61 8.70 -2.97
N SER A 135 -1.79 8.64 -2.35
CA SER A 135 -1.95 8.48 -0.90
C SER A 135 -1.50 7.12 -0.36
N HIS A 136 -1.45 6.05 -1.19
CA HIS A 136 -0.96 4.73 -0.81
C HIS A 136 0.55 4.52 -1.06
N SER A 137 1.28 5.59 -1.36
CA SER A 137 2.75 5.58 -1.46
C SER A 137 3.45 5.00 -0.22
N PRO A 138 2.89 5.05 1.00
CA PRO A 138 3.45 4.36 2.17
C PRO A 138 3.72 2.86 1.97
N THR A 139 3.15 2.20 0.94
CA THR A 139 3.46 0.81 0.55
C THR A 139 4.97 0.55 0.48
N GLY A 140 5.78 1.54 0.07
CA GLY A 140 7.24 1.43 0.02
C GLY A 140 7.88 1.15 1.38
N GLY A 141 7.21 1.48 2.47
CA GLY A 141 7.68 1.22 3.83
C GLY A 141 7.79 -0.27 4.19
N ALA A 142 7.07 -1.15 3.50
CA ALA A 142 7.22 -2.60 3.61
C ALA A 142 8.65 -3.08 3.27
N PHE A 143 9.36 -2.30 2.49
CA PHE A 143 10.73 -2.58 2.04
C PHE A 143 11.80 -1.84 2.83
N GLY A 144 11.45 -1.23 3.97
CA GLY A 144 12.37 -0.41 4.75
C GLY A 144 12.77 0.89 4.04
N ALA A 145 11.92 1.40 3.15
CA ALA A 145 12.07 2.72 2.54
C ALA A 145 11.12 3.73 3.20
N TYR A 146 11.59 4.94 3.45
CA TYR A 146 10.72 6.03 3.88
C TYR A 146 9.99 6.57 2.65
N MET A 147 8.78 6.10 2.41
CA MET A 147 7.99 6.52 1.25
C MET A 147 6.61 7.00 1.66
N PHE A 148 6.19 8.16 1.17
CA PHE A 148 4.90 8.77 1.48
C PHE A 148 4.34 9.57 0.32
N GLY A 149 3.02 9.85 0.40
CA GLY A 149 2.31 10.63 -0.61
C GLY A 149 2.49 12.12 -0.44
N ILE A 150 2.70 12.84 -1.55
CA ILE A 150 2.81 14.30 -1.58
C ILE A 150 1.88 14.92 -2.62
N GLY A 151 1.51 16.18 -2.41
CA GLY A 151 0.68 16.95 -3.33
C GLY A 151 1.41 17.37 -4.62
N ALA A 152 0.66 17.81 -5.61
CA ALA A 152 1.23 18.19 -6.92
C ALA A 152 2.25 19.33 -6.82
N THR A 153 2.05 20.31 -5.93
CA THR A 153 2.98 21.43 -5.72
C THR A 153 4.31 20.96 -5.14
N ASP A 154 4.27 20.06 -4.13
CA ASP A 154 5.49 19.48 -3.56
C ASP A 154 6.19 18.60 -4.58
N MET A 155 5.42 17.80 -5.35
CA MET A 155 5.96 16.99 -6.42
C MET A 155 6.66 17.84 -7.49
N LEU A 156 6.12 19.00 -7.85
CA LEU A 156 6.78 19.96 -8.75
C LEU A 156 8.13 20.38 -8.18
N GLY A 157 8.18 20.73 -6.89
CA GLY A 157 9.43 21.08 -6.19
C GLY A 157 10.45 19.94 -6.26
N VAL A 158 10.02 18.71 -6.00
CA VAL A 158 10.87 17.51 -6.13
C VAL A 158 11.34 17.31 -7.55
N MET A 159 10.47 17.44 -8.55
CA MET A 159 10.84 17.27 -9.97
C MET A 159 11.92 18.25 -10.43
N VAL A 160 11.99 19.44 -9.84
CA VAL A 160 12.99 20.49 -10.20
C VAL A 160 14.24 20.41 -9.33
N LYS A 161 14.10 20.08 -8.03
CA LYS A 161 15.20 20.16 -7.05
C LYS A 161 15.72 18.81 -6.56
N GLY A 162 14.98 17.74 -6.74
CA GLY A 162 15.33 16.43 -6.18
C GLY A 162 15.30 16.36 -4.66
N ALA A 163 14.65 17.31 -4.02
CA ALA A 163 14.65 17.44 -2.56
C ALA A 163 13.29 17.92 -2.04
N LEU A 164 13.00 17.54 -0.80
CA LEU A 164 11.79 17.92 -0.09
C LEU A 164 12.10 18.16 1.38
N TRP A 165 11.56 19.21 1.97
CA TRP A 165 11.64 19.41 3.41
C TRP A 165 10.59 18.57 4.13
N VAL A 166 10.94 18.02 5.28
CA VAL A 166 10.03 17.31 6.16
C VAL A 166 10.22 17.73 7.61
N ARG A 167 9.14 17.71 8.37
CA ARG A 167 9.23 17.72 9.83
C ARG A 167 9.38 16.28 10.28
N VAL A 168 10.44 15.98 11.03
CA VAL A 168 10.70 14.64 11.55
C VAL A 168 9.53 14.22 12.45
N PRO A 169 8.81 13.12 12.14
CA PRO A 169 7.69 12.66 12.93
C PRO A 169 8.15 11.93 14.19
N GLN A 170 7.25 11.83 15.17
CA GLN A 170 7.36 10.81 16.21
C GLN A 170 7.14 9.42 15.59
N THR A 171 7.54 8.37 16.30
CA THR A 171 7.29 7.00 15.90
C THR A 171 6.23 6.36 16.79
N ILE A 172 5.21 5.76 16.16
CA ILE A 172 4.20 4.93 16.80
C ILE A 172 4.51 3.48 16.41
N ARG A 173 4.79 2.61 17.38
CA ARG A 173 5.09 1.19 17.12
C ARG A 173 3.87 0.33 17.42
N MET A 174 3.34 -0.33 16.38
CA MET A 174 2.27 -1.31 16.44
C MET A 174 2.88 -2.70 16.57
N HIS A 175 3.00 -3.19 17.80
CA HIS A 175 3.65 -4.46 18.10
C HIS A 175 2.62 -5.59 18.19
N TRP A 176 2.77 -6.61 17.34
CA TRP A 176 1.88 -7.76 17.26
C TRP A 176 2.58 -9.03 17.74
N ASP A 177 2.18 -9.49 18.91
CA ASP A 177 2.58 -10.79 19.48
C ASP A 177 1.75 -11.94 18.89
N GLY A 178 2.15 -13.18 19.11
CA GLY A 178 1.46 -14.36 18.59
C GLY A 178 1.60 -14.54 17.07
N LEU A 179 0.71 -15.31 16.48
CA LEU A 179 0.60 -15.57 15.03
C LEU A 179 -0.87 -15.50 14.60
N LEU A 180 -1.11 -15.11 13.37
CA LEU A 180 -2.45 -15.07 12.79
C LEU A 180 -3.02 -16.48 12.62
N ALA A 181 -4.30 -16.64 12.93
CA ALA A 181 -5.03 -17.87 12.68
C ALA A 181 -5.32 -18.07 11.17
N PRO A 182 -5.54 -19.31 10.68
CA PRO A 182 -6.01 -19.52 9.31
C PRO A 182 -7.27 -18.70 9.01
N GLY A 183 -7.33 -18.09 7.81
CA GLY A 183 -8.45 -17.23 7.41
C GLY A 183 -8.35 -15.77 7.88
N VAL A 184 -7.30 -15.42 8.62
CA VAL A 184 -6.98 -14.05 9.06
C VAL A 184 -5.67 -13.61 8.40
N CYS A 185 -5.56 -12.36 7.97
CA CYS A 185 -4.40 -11.83 7.27
C CYS A 185 -4.06 -10.38 7.66
N ALA A 186 -3.01 -9.83 7.05
CA ALA A 186 -2.56 -8.46 7.31
C ALA A 186 -3.66 -7.40 7.14
N LYS A 187 -4.63 -7.63 6.26
CA LYS A 187 -5.76 -6.69 6.08
C LYS A 187 -6.66 -6.66 7.32
N ASP A 188 -6.89 -7.79 7.97
CA ASP A 188 -7.65 -7.83 9.21
C ASP A 188 -6.92 -7.09 10.33
N MET A 189 -5.57 -7.20 10.40
CA MET A 189 -4.76 -6.41 11.32
C MET A 189 -4.96 -4.91 11.11
N MET A 190 -4.96 -4.46 9.86
CA MET A 190 -5.14 -3.03 9.54
C MET A 190 -6.56 -2.55 9.85
N LEU A 191 -7.58 -3.30 9.45
CA LEU A 191 -8.97 -2.96 9.77
C LEU A 191 -9.19 -2.88 11.28
N HIS A 192 -8.66 -3.82 12.05
CA HIS A 192 -8.71 -3.80 13.51
C HIS A 192 -8.07 -2.53 14.10
N MET A 193 -6.87 -2.15 13.63
CA MET A 193 -6.19 -0.94 14.12
C MET A 193 -6.96 0.33 13.73
N ILE A 194 -7.49 0.40 12.50
CA ILE A 194 -8.24 1.56 12.02
C ILE A 194 -9.58 1.67 12.80
N GLY A 195 -10.25 0.55 13.07
CA GLY A 195 -11.45 0.52 13.92
C GLY A 195 -11.16 1.03 15.33
N ARG A 196 -10.04 0.61 15.92
CA ARG A 196 -9.66 0.98 17.29
C ARG A 196 -9.21 2.43 17.45
N PHE A 197 -8.45 2.98 16.51
CA PHE A 197 -7.82 4.29 16.62
C PHE A 197 -8.48 5.37 15.73
N GLY A 198 -9.36 4.97 14.83
CA GLY A 198 -9.93 5.85 13.82
C GLY A 198 -8.96 6.19 12.70
N MET A 199 -9.45 6.92 11.71
CA MET A 199 -8.67 7.33 10.54
C MET A 199 -7.60 8.41 10.82
N ASN A 200 -7.57 8.97 12.00
CA ASN A 200 -6.54 9.92 12.46
C ASN A 200 -5.61 9.31 13.52
N GLY A 201 -5.71 8.01 13.78
CA GLY A 201 -4.93 7.33 14.80
C GLY A 201 -3.41 7.43 14.61
N GLY A 202 -2.95 7.53 13.37
CA GLY A 202 -1.56 7.76 13.03
C GLY A 202 -1.08 9.21 13.21
N GLY A 203 -1.97 10.19 13.33
CA GLY A 203 -1.64 11.60 13.59
C GLY A 203 -0.59 12.20 12.66
N TYR A 204 -0.51 11.71 11.42
CA TYR A 204 0.55 12.02 10.45
C TYR A 204 1.97 11.74 10.97
N GLN A 205 2.11 10.77 11.89
CA GLN A 205 3.37 10.30 12.42
C GLN A 205 3.90 9.09 11.60
N ALA A 206 5.12 8.63 11.93
CA ALA A 206 5.64 7.38 11.38
C ALA A 206 5.08 6.19 12.17
N VAL A 207 4.48 5.23 11.49
CA VAL A 207 4.04 3.97 12.09
C VAL A 207 5.06 2.89 11.77
N GLU A 208 5.56 2.17 12.79
CA GLU A 208 6.39 0.97 12.64
C GLU A 208 5.57 -0.25 13.03
N PHE A 209 5.44 -1.21 12.12
CA PHE A 209 4.85 -2.50 12.39
C PHE A 209 5.94 -3.48 12.86
N ALA A 210 5.75 -4.09 14.00
CA ALA A 210 6.75 -4.93 14.65
C ALA A 210 6.12 -6.15 15.33
N GLY A 211 6.96 -7.05 15.80
CA GLY A 211 6.55 -8.24 16.55
C GLY A 211 6.60 -9.53 15.74
N PRO A 212 6.42 -10.69 16.42
CA PRO A 212 6.49 -12.00 15.80
C PRO A 212 5.49 -12.20 14.65
N ALA A 213 4.26 -11.71 14.82
CA ALA A 213 3.24 -11.81 13.77
C ALA A 213 3.67 -11.09 12.49
N VAL A 214 4.20 -9.86 12.60
CA VAL A 214 4.66 -9.09 11.42
C VAL A 214 5.86 -9.75 10.75
N LYS A 215 6.78 -10.35 11.51
CA LYS A 215 7.91 -11.10 10.96
C LYS A 215 7.48 -12.34 10.17
N ALA A 216 6.38 -12.98 10.58
CA ALA A 216 5.83 -14.14 9.91
C ALA A 216 5.10 -13.81 8.61
N LEU A 217 4.69 -12.56 8.38
CA LEU A 217 3.99 -12.14 7.16
C LEU A 217 4.89 -12.26 5.92
N SER A 218 4.27 -12.62 4.81
CA SER A 218 4.86 -12.52 3.48
C SER A 218 5.13 -11.05 3.11
N MET A 219 5.97 -10.81 2.08
CA MET A 219 6.21 -9.44 1.63
C MET A 219 4.93 -8.75 1.13
N GLN A 220 4.05 -9.48 0.45
CA GLN A 220 2.80 -8.91 -0.06
C GLN A 220 1.81 -8.56 1.05
N GLU A 221 1.82 -9.29 2.17
CA GLU A 221 1.06 -8.91 3.36
C GLU A 221 1.66 -7.69 4.08
N ARG A 222 3.00 -7.61 4.19
CA ARG A 222 3.69 -6.40 4.70
C ARG A 222 3.38 -5.17 3.85
N MET A 223 3.27 -5.33 2.53
CA MET A 223 2.80 -4.26 1.64
C MET A 223 1.40 -3.79 2.01
N THR A 224 0.50 -4.68 2.39
CA THR A 224 -0.86 -4.32 2.85
C THR A 224 -0.82 -3.52 4.16
N LEU A 225 0.01 -3.90 5.15
CA LEU A 225 0.21 -3.12 6.38
C LEU A 225 0.68 -1.70 6.06
N SER A 226 1.76 -1.59 5.30
CA SER A 226 2.36 -0.30 4.95
C SER A 226 1.42 0.57 4.11
N ASN A 227 0.71 -0.02 3.16
CA ASN A 227 -0.27 0.64 2.30
C ASN A 227 -1.40 1.28 3.11
N MET A 228 -2.05 0.49 3.97
CA MET A 228 -3.21 0.95 4.75
C MET A 228 -2.84 1.83 5.95
N SER A 229 -1.56 2.12 6.19
CA SER A 229 -1.17 3.17 7.12
C SER A 229 -1.71 4.54 6.72
N ALA A 230 -2.02 4.73 5.42
CA ALA A 230 -2.72 5.90 4.91
C ALA A 230 -4.14 6.04 5.50
N GLU A 231 -4.89 4.93 5.62
CA GLU A 231 -6.23 4.92 6.22
C GLU A 231 -6.17 5.09 7.75
N LEU A 232 -5.06 4.70 8.37
CA LEU A 232 -4.79 5.00 9.79
C LEU A 232 -4.41 6.47 10.01
N GLY A 233 -4.15 7.23 8.93
CA GLY A 233 -3.77 8.64 9.00
C GLY A 233 -2.29 8.87 9.34
N ALA A 234 -1.42 7.89 9.08
CA ALA A 234 0.02 8.00 9.24
C ALA A 234 0.69 8.64 8.01
N GLN A 235 1.86 9.23 8.17
CA GLN A 235 2.68 9.70 7.07
C GLN A 235 3.33 8.53 6.33
N VAL A 236 3.82 7.52 7.06
CA VAL A 236 4.47 6.33 6.54
C VAL A 236 4.16 5.13 7.42
N GLY A 237 4.12 3.94 6.82
CA GLY A 237 4.03 2.66 7.53
C GLY A 237 5.28 1.82 7.24
N LEU A 238 6.12 1.59 8.23
CA LEU A 238 7.42 0.96 8.09
C LEU A 238 7.42 -0.47 8.63
N VAL A 239 8.09 -1.36 7.92
CA VAL A 239 8.50 -2.67 8.41
C VAL A 239 10.02 -2.75 8.34
N GLU A 240 10.66 -3.18 9.42
CA GLU A 240 12.11 -3.41 9.42
C GLU A 240 12.47 -4.50 8.41
N PRO A 241 13.41 -4.24 7.47
CA PRO A 241 13.80 -5.24 6.49
C PRO A 241 14.54 -6.41 7.16
N ASP A 242 14.13 -7.62 6.78
CA ASP A 242 14.70 -8.89 7.23
C ASP A 242 15.02 -9.82 6.04
N GLU A 243 15.30 -11.09 6.30
CA GLU A 243 15.60 -12.07 5.25
C GLU A 243 14.44 -12.30 4.28
N THR A 244 13.18 -12.10 4.73
CA THR A 244 11.99 -12.15 3.84
C THR A 244 12.05 -11.00 2.84
N THR A 245 12.38 -9.80 3.29
CA THR A 245 12.55 -8.61 2.43
C THR A 245 13.69 -8.83 1.43
N TRP A 246 14.85 -9.27 1.91
CA TRP A 246 16.01 -9.45 1.02
C TRP A 246 15.84 -10.58 0.01
N ARG A 247 15.21 -11.68 0.38
CA ARG A 247 14.89 -12.77 -0.55
C ARG A 247 13.94 -12.30 -1.65
N TRP A 248 12.94 -11.53 -1.29
CA TRP A 248 11.98 -11.00 -2.24
C TRP A 248 12.64 -10.02 -3.23
N LEU A 249 13.48 -9.10 -2.74
CA LEU A 249 14.23 -8.15 -3.54
C LEU A 249 15.27 -8.82 -4.46
N ALA A 250 15.98 -9.81 -3.94
CA ALA A 250 16.95 -10.58 -4.74
C ALA A 250 16.30 -11.28 -5.94
N GLY A 251 15.08 -11.81 -5.78
CA GLY A 251 14.28 -12.36 -6.87
C GLY A 251 13.91 -11.35 -7.97
N ARG A 252 14.18 -10.05 -7.75
CA ARG A 252 13.96 -8.93 -8.68
C ARG A 252 15.24 -8.21 -9.07
N GLY A 253 16.40 -8.87 -8.86
CA GLY A 253 17.71 -8.33 -9.22
C GLY A 253 18.19 -7.19 -8.35
N VAL A 254 17.57 -6.95 -7.19
CA VAL A 254 18.02 -5.91 -6.26
C VAL A 254 19.04 -6.48 -5.28
N GLU A 255 20.25 -5.95 -5.33
CA GLU A 255 21.33 -6.36 -4.45
C GLU A 255 21.14 -5.84 -3.01
N ARG A 256 21.62 -6.62 -2.04
CA ARG A 256 21.61 -6.23 -0.63
C ARG A 256 22.50 -5.02 -0.40
N VAL A 257 21.94 -3.96 0.15
CA VAL A 257 22.67 -2.75 0.50
C VAL A 257 23.12 -2.79 1.97
N ALA A 258 24.33 -2.27 2.23
CA ALA A 258 24.82 -2.10 3.59
C ALA A 258 24.03 -1.01 4.31
N GLY A 259 23.88 -1.16 5.64
CA GLY A 259 23.22 -0.20 6.49
C GLY A 259 22.49 -0.88 7.65
N ASP A 260 22.29 -0.14 8.73
CA ASP A 260 21.46 -0.58 9.86
C ASP A 260 20.05 0.02 9.71
N TRP A 261 19.21 -0.74 9.00
CA TRP A 261 17.84 -0.35 8.69
C TRP A 261 16.86 -0.91 9.71
N ARG A 262 17.15 -0.72 11.00
CA ARG A 262 16.33 -1.12 12.14
C ARG A 262 16.30 -0.02 13.17
N SER A 263 15.24 0.04 13.96
CA SER A 263 15.17 0.91 15.13
C SER A 263 16.16 0.42 16.19
N ASP A 264 16.85 1.36 16.83
CA ASP A 264 17.69 1.02 18.00
C ASP A 264 16.79 0.50 19.13
N PRO A 265 17.23 -0.48 19.91
CA PRO A 265 16.40 -1.07 20.97
C PRO A 265 15.88 -0.06 22.00
N SER A 266 16.66 0.99 22.27
CA SER A 266 16.33 2.06 23.21
C SER A 266 15.77 3.32 22.56
N ALA A 267 15.46 3.28 21.23
CA ALA A 267 14.84 4.41 20.55
C ALA A 267 13.43 4.66 21.07
N GLU A 268 13.12 5.92 21.32
CA GLU A 268 11.83 6.35 21.85
C GLU A 268 10.72 6.17 20.83
N ALA A 269 9.64 5.48 21.23
CA ALA A 269 8.44 5.30 20.42
C ALA A 269 7.21 5.13 21.32
N ILE A 270 6.05 5.56 20.83
CA ILE A 270 4.74 5.23 21.43
C ILE A 270 4.42 3.78 21.04
N VAL A 271 4.27 2.88 22.00
CA VAL A 271 4.07 1.46 21.72
C VAL A 271 2.64 1.03 22.02
N HIS A 272 1.96 0.48 21.00
CA HIS A 272 0.70 -0.26 21.16
C HIS A 272 0.95 -1.75 20.94
N ARG A 273 0.39 -2.60 21.82
CA ARG A 273 0.52 -4.05 21.75
C ARG A 273 -0.80 -4.71 21.42
N PHE A 274 -0.71 -5.74 20.61
CA PHE A 274 -1.81 -6.58 20.14
C PHE A 274 -1.39 -8.05 20.20
N ASP A 275 -2.38 -8.94 20.29
CA ASP A 275 -2.20 -10.38 20.17
C ASP A 275 -2.88 -10.87 18.88
N ALA A 276 -2.08 -11.25 17.90
CA ALA A 276 -2.56 -11.74 16.61
C ALA A 276 -3.32 -13.08 16.73
N SER A 277 -3.06 -13.86 17.78
CA SER A 277 -3.71 -15.15 17.99
C SER A 277 -5.20 -15.02 18.36
N THR A 278 -5.61 -13.85 18.84
CA THR A 278 -6.99 -13.53 19.19
C THR A 278 -7.76 -12.76 18.12
N LEU A 279 -7.06 -12.35 17.04
CA LEU A 279 -7.67 -11.58 15.98
C LEU A 279 -8.60 -12.44 15.14
N GLU A 280 -9.85 -12.02 15.05
CA GLU A 280 -10.84 -12.61 14.15
C GLU A 280 -10.90 -11.84 12.81
N PRO A 281 -11.49 -12.42 11.74
CA PRO A 281 -11.73 -11.69 10.51
C PRO A 281 -12.52 -10.40 10.76
N GLN A 282 -12.08 -9.32 10.11
CA GLN A 282 -12.62 -7.97 10.33
C GLN A 282 -13.41 -7.50 9.11
N VAL A 283 -14.47 -6.74 9.36
CA VAL A 283 -15.26 -6.08 8.30
C VAL A 283 -15.49 -4.63 8.67
N ALA A 284 -15.23 -3.72 7.73
CA ALA A 284 -15.58 -2.31 7.90
C ALA A 284 -16.89 -2.00 7.18
N ALA A 285 -17.88 -1.52 7.94
CA ALA A 285 -19.17 -1.09 7.40
C ALA A 285 -19.06 0.21 6.55
N PRO A 286 -20.02 0.49 5.65
CA PRO A 286 -20.10 1.77 4.94
C PRO A 286 -20.21 2.95 5.93
N HIS A 287 -19.63 4.05 5.69
CA HIS A 287 -18.85 4.62 4.59
C HIS A 287 -17.49 5.09 5.14
N SER A 288 -16.88 4.29 6.01
CA SER A 288 -15.57 4.58 6.60
C SER A 288 -14.83 3.29 6.94
N PRO A 289 -13.53 3.19 6.65
CA PRO A 289 -12.70 2.10 7.16
C PRO A 289 -12.66 2.00 8.68
N ALA A 290 -12.98 3.08 9.40
CA ALA A 290 -13.04 3.08 10.87
C ALA A 290 -14.30 2.41 11.44
N ASN A 291 -15.32 2.13 10.61
CA ASN A 291 -16.52 1.41 11.02
C ASN A 291 -16.25 -0.11 11.05
N THR A 292 -15.14 -0.53 11.66
CA THR A 292 -14.69 -1.92 11.67
C THR A 292 -15.14 -2.63 12.94
N GLU A 293 -15.68 -3.83 12.73
CA GLU A 293 -16.04 -4.81 13.78
C GLU A 293 -15.69 -6.23 13.30
N GLY A 294 -15.80 -7.21 14.20
CA GLY A 294 -15.67 -8.64 13.86
C GLY A 294 -16.71 -9.08 12.83
N VAL A 295 -16.34 -10.02 11.99
CA VAL A 295 -17.16 -10.48 10.84
C VAL A 295 -18.56 -10.95 11.25
N ASP A 296 -18.70 -11.55 12.44
CA ASP A 296 -19.97 -12.10 12.93
C ASP A 296 -21.05 -11.02 13.13
N ASN A 297 -20.66 -9.76 13.36
CA ASN A 297 -21.60 -8.64 13.48
C ASN A 297 -22.31 -8.30 12.16
N PHE A 298 -21.86 -8.87 11.05
CA PHE A 298 -22.38 -8.61 9.71
C PHE A 298 -23.01 -9.84 9.04
N ALA A 299 -23.17 -10.95 9.75
CA ALA A 299 -23.62 -12.23 9.18
C ALA A 299 -25.01 -12.19 8.51
N GLU A 300 -25.85 -11.21 8.85
CA GLU A 300 -27.17 -11.03 8.24
C GLU A 300 -27.16 -10.11 7.01
N VAL A 301 -25.99 -9.52 6.67
CA VAL A 301 -25.86 -8.61 5.52
C VAL A 301 -25.76 -9.42 4.25
N ARG A 302 -26.85 -9.40 3.43
CA ARG A 302 -26.84 -9.96 2.08
C ARG A 302 -26.00 -9.11 1.16
N ILE A 303 -25.21 -9.74 0.29
CA ILE A 303 -24.38 -9.05 -0.71
C ILE A 303 -24.88 -9.30 -2.13
N ASP A 304 -24.73 -8.30 -3.00
CA ASP A 304 -25.02 -8.37 -4.43
C ASP A 304 -23.72 -8.48 -5.24
N VAL A 305 -22.64 -7.89 -4.74
CA VAL A 305 -21.33 -7.86 -5.40
C VAL A 305 -20.23 -8.21 -4.41
N ALA A 306 -19.32 -9.07 -4.83
CA ALA A 306 -18.04 -9.35 -4.20
C ALA A 306 -16.91 -8.85 -5.12
N TYR A 307 -15.99 -8.03 -4.62
CA TYR A 307 -14.89 -7.48 -5.40
C TYR A 307 -13.54 -7.80 -4.75
N ILE A 308 -12.70 -8.56 -5.47
CA ILE A 308 -11.31 -8.84 -5.10
C ILE A 308 -10.42 -8.03 -6.03
N GLY A 309 -9.79 -6.98 -5.50
CA GLY A 309 -9.01 -6.04 -6.29
C GLY A 309 -8.19 -5.09 -5.43
N ALA A 310 -7.61 -4.10 -6.07
CA ALA A 310 -6.74 -3.10 -5.47
C ALA A 310 -5.37 -3.62 -4.97
N CYS A 311 -4.47 -2.68 -4.67
CA CYS A 311 -3.15 -2.96 -4.11
C CYS A 311 -3.18 -3.63 -2.72
N THR A 312 -4.33 -3.61 -2.03
CA THR A 312 -4.54 -4.17 -0.70
C THR A 312 -5.23 -5.53 -0.68
N GLY A 313 -5.57 -6.12 -1.85
CA GLY A 313 -6.37 -7.33 -1.83
C GLY A 313 -6.40 -8.17 -3.10
N ALA A 314 -5.50 -7.92 -4.07
CA ALA A 314 -5.43 -8.73 -5.29
C ALA A 314 -4.00 -8.99 -5.79
N LYS A 315 -3.02 -8.93 -4.89
CA LYS A 315 -1.66 -9.45 -5.14
C LYS A 315 -1.69 -10.99 -5.19
N LEU A 316 -0.62 -11.62 -5.59
CA LEU A 316 -0.57 -13.08 -5.73
C LEU A 316 -1.01 -13.82 -4.47
N GLU A 317 -0.54 -13.42 -3.29
CA GLU A 317 -0.93 -14.03 -2.02
C GLU A 317 -2.42 -13.83 -1.71
N ASP A 318 -2.96 -12.66 -2.04
CA ASP A 318 -4.39 -12.36 -1.89
C ASP A 318 -5.25 -13.24 -2.83
N LEU A 319 -4.79 -13.45 -4.08
CA LEU A 319 -5.44 -14.35 -5.04
C LEU A 319 -5.41 -15.80 -4.59
N ARG A 320 -4.26 -16.26 -4.03
CA ARG A 320 -4.12 -17.60 -3.43
C ARG A 320 -5.06 -17.77 -2.25
N ALA A 321 -5.17 -16.75 -1.38
CA ALA A 321 -6.08 -16.75 -0.24
C ALA A 321 -7.53 -16.91 -0.69
N ALA A 322 -7.99 -16.11 -1.64
CA ALA A 322 -9.33 -16.21 -2.21
C ALA A 322 -9.58 -17.57 -2.88
N ALA A 323 -8.62 -18.06 -3.67
CA ALA A 323 -8.73 -19.35 -4.34
C ALA A 323 -8.77 -20.54 -3.35
N SER A 324 -8.13 -20.44 -2.19
CA SER A 324 -8.20 -21.48 -1.16
C SER A 324 -9.63 -21.67 -0.63
N VAL A 325 -10.36 -20.57 -0.50
CA VAL A 325 -11.77 -20.53 -0.08
C VAL A 325 -12.70 -21.00 -1.21
N LEU A 326 -12.44 -20.56 -2.46
CA LEU A 326 -13.31 -20.79 -3.62
C LEU A 326 -13.13 -22.19 -4.26
N ARG A 327 -12.08 -22.92 -3.91
CA ARG A 327 -11.75 -24.21 -4.52
C ARG A 327 -12.91 -25.21 -4.40
N ASN A 328 -13.35 -25.77 -5.54
CA ASN A 328 -14.47 -26.70 -5.68
C ASN A 328 -15.83 -26.12 -5.21
N ARG A 329 -15.95 -24.80 -5.16
CA ARG A 329 -17.19 -24.11 -4.79
C ARG A 329 -17.60 -23.14 -5.90
N ARG A 330 -18.86 -22.69 -5.84
CA ARG A 330 -19.39 -21.70 -6.77
C ARG A 330 -19.91 -20.49 -6.00
N VAL A 331 -19.83 -19.35 -6.65
CA VAL A 331 -20.45 -18.11 -6.20
C VAL A 331 -21.96 -18.30 -6.09
N ALA A 332 -22.55 -17.77 -5.03
CA ALA A 332 -23.98 -17.86 -4.76
C ALA A 332 -24.81 -17.24 -5.90
N ALA A 333 -25.98 -17.83 -6.17
CA ALA A 333 -26.90 -17.28 -7.17
C ALA A 333 -27.30 -15.85 -6.83
N GLY A 334 -27.14 -14.95 -7.80
CA GLY A 334 -27.45 -13.53 -7.64
C GLY A 334 -26.29 -12.67 -7.12
N VAL A 335 -25.13 -13.26 -6.77
CA VAL A 335 -23.91 -12.54 -6.44
C VAL A 335 -23.00 -12.45 -7.66
N ARG A 336 -22.48 -11.27 -7.95
CA ARG A 336 -21.42 -11.07 -8.94
C ARG A 336 -20.05 -11.01 -8.24
N LEU A 337 -19.16 -11.94 -8.55
CA LEU A 337 -17.77 -11.91 -8.11
C LEU A 337 -16.90 -11.32 -9.23
N SER A 338 -16.22 -10.21 -8.96
CA SER A 338 -15.24 -9.61 -9.87
C SER A 338 -13.85 -9.67 -9.25
N VAL A 339 -12.84 -10.05 -10.06
CA VAL A 339 -11.44 -10.14 -9.63
C VAL A 339 -10.56 -9.31 -10.55
N ALA A 340 -9.88 -8.31 -10.00
CA ALA A 340 -8.93 -7.46 -10.71
C ALA A 340 -7.53 -7.69 -10.14
N PRO A 341 -6.68 -8.57 -10.72
CA PRO A 341 -5.35 -8.83 -10.22
C PRO A 341 -4.51 -7.54 -10.17
N ALA A 342 -3.68 -7.40 -9.14
CA ALA A 342 -2.96 -6.15 -8.87
C ALA A 342 -1.86 -5.86 -9.89
N SER A 343 -1.30 -6.89 -10.53
CA SER A 343 -0.31 -6.74 -11.61
C SER A 343 -0.38 -7.88 -12.63
N ALA A 344 0.15 -7.63 -13.81
CA ALA A 344 0.31 -8.65 -14.86
C ALA A 344 1.30 -9.74 -14.42
N HIS A 345 2.29 -9.40 -13.60
CA HIS A 345 3.22 -10.38 -13.04
C HIS A 345 2.50 -11.35 -12.10
N ASP A 346 1.77 -10.82 -11.11
CA ASP A 346 1.03 -11.63 -10.15
C ASP A 346 -0.06 -12.47 -10.84
N GLN A 347 -0.76 -11.90 -11.84
CA GLN A 347 -1.73 -12.64 -12.63
C GLN A 347 -1.09 -13.80 -13.39
N ARG A 348 0.07 -13.58 -14.04
CA ARG A 348 0.77 -14.63 -14.78
C ARG A 348 1.20 -15.79 -13.87
N VAL A 349 1.77 -15.47 -12.71
CA VAL A 349 2.16 -16.51 -11.73
C VAL A 349 0.92 -17.25 -11.20
N ALA A 350 -0.17 -16.53 -10.93
CA ALA A 350 -1.44 -17.14 -10.51
C ALA A 350 -2.05 -18.05 -11.61
N GLU A 351 -1.86 -17.73 -12.90
CA GLU A 351 -2.25 -18.63 -14.01
C GLU A 351 -1.39 -19.90 -14.02
N GLU A 352 -0.07 -19.76 -13.90
CA GLU A 352 0.88 -20.90 -13.89
C GLU A 352 0.58 -21.87 -12.72
N GLU A 353 0.17 -21.34 -11.57
CA GLU A 353 -0.20 -22.12 -10.39
C GLU A 353 -1.64 -22.68 -10.44
N GLY A 354 -2.43 -22.31 -11.43
CA GLY A 354 -3.84 -22.69 -11.56
C GLY A 354 -4.78 -21.96 -10.60
N VAL A 355 -4.31 -20.92 -9.90
CA VAL A 355 -5.10 -20.06 -9.02
C VAL A 355 -6.19 -19.35 -9.81
N MET A 356 -5.85 -18.74 -10.95
CA MET A 356 -6.82 -18.05 -11.79
C MET A 356 -7.89 -18.97 -12.37
N ARG A 357 -7.55 -20.24 -12.62
CA ARG A 357 -8.53 -21.26 -13.04
C ARG A 357 -9.55 -21.50 -11.93
N VAL A 358 -9.11 -21.68 -10.68
CA VAL A 358 -10.02 -21.86 -9.54
C VAL A 358 -11.00 -20.70 -9.41
N LEU A 359 -10.52 -19.44 -9.56
CA LEU A 359 -11.38 -18.25 -9.51
C LEU A 359 -12.42 -18.25 -10.63
N ARG A 360 -12.03 -18.56 -11.87
CA ARG A 360 -12.97 -18.65 -13.01
C ARG A 360 -13.97 -19.80 -12.85
N ASP A 361 -13.50 -20.97 -12.41
CA ASP A 361 -14.37 -22.14 -12.20
C ASP A 361 -15.41 -21.87 -11.10
N ALA A 362 -15.08 -21.01 -10.12
CA ALA A 362 -16.03 -20.56 -9.12
C ALA A 362 -17.07 -19.56 -9.66
N GLY A 363 -16.84 -18.95 -10.81
CA GLY A 363 -17.73 -17.98 -11.46
C GLY A 363 -17.26 -16.52 -11.36
N ALA A 364 -15.95 -16.27 -11.17
CA ALA A 364 -15.41 -14.92 -11.12
C ALA A 364 -15.25 -14.31 -12.53
N ASP A 365 -15.65 -13.04 -12.67
CA ASP A 365 -15.32 -12.19 -13.80
C ASP A 365 -13.92 -11.59 -13.59
N ILE A 366 -12.98 -11.87 -14.50
CA ILE A 366 -11.63 -11.33 -14.42
C ILE A 366 -11.56 -9.98 -15.12
N LEU A 367 -11.16 -8.96 -14.36
CA LEU A 367 -11.04 -7.58 -14.81
C LEU A 367 -9.56 -7.24 -15.15
N PRO A 368 -9.31 -6.13 -15.88
CA PRO A 368 -7.96 -5.66 -16.17
C PRO A 368 -7.14 -5.35 -14.92
N ASN A 369 -5.81 -5.45 -15.05
CA ASN A 369 -4.82 -5.11 -14.01
C ASN A 369 -4.70 -3.60 -13.86
N SER A 370 -5.59 -2.98 -13.10
CA SER A 370 -5.60 -1.53 -12.91
C SER A 370 -6.20 -1.13 -11.56
N CYS A 371 -5.94 0.10 -11.14
CA CYS A 371 -6.60 0.70 -9.98
C CYS A 371 -8.06 1.08 -10.27
N GLY A 372 -8.48 1.07 -11.55
CA GLY A 372 -9.72 1.62 -12.08
C GLY A 372 -10.97 1.41 -11.23
N ALA A 373 -11.43 0.17 -11.03
CA ALA A 373 -12.66 -0.11 -10.28
C ALA A 373 -12.58 0.30 -8.79
N CYS A 374 -11.40 0.22 -8.17
CA CYS A 374 -11.17 0.71 -6.80
C CYS A 374 -11.34 2.24 -6.69
N ALA A 375 -10.99 2.96 -7.75
CA ALA A 375 -11.07 4.43 -7.81
C ALA A 375 -12.39 4.93 -8.45
N GLY A 376 -13.32 4.02 -8.77
CA GLY A 376 -14.58 4.34 -9.42
C GLY A 376 -14.49 4.51 -10.94
N TYR A 377 -13.37 4.12 -11.55
CA TYR A 377 -13.17 4.13 -13.00
C TYR A 377 -13.35 2.71 -13.57
N GLY A 378 -14.13 2.57 -14.63
CA GLY A 378 -14.19 1.33 -15.40
C GLY A 378 -14.99 0.18 -14.83
N GLY A 379 -15.81 0.40 -13.82
CA GLY A 379 -16.75 -0.60 -13.31
C GLY A 379 -17.94 0.07 -12.66
N SER A 380 -19.15 -0.23 -13.10
CA SER A 380 -20.35 0.28 -12.44
C SER A 380 -20.78 -0.69 -11.34
N ILE A 381 -20.61 -0.28 -10.09
CA ILE A 381 -21.38 -0.88 -8.99
C ILE A 381 -22.83 -0.42 -9.15
N PRO A 382 -23.82 -1.34 -9.12
CA PRO A 382 -25.22 -0.96 -9.22
C PRO A 382 -25.65 -0.04 -8.06
N ASP A 383 -26.58 0.85 -8.33
CA ASP A 383 -27.17 1.71 -7.30
C ASP A 383 -27.87 0.86 -6.24
N GLY A 384 -27.66 1.22 -4.96
CA GLY A 384 -28.25 0.54 -3.82
C GLY A 384 -27.63 -0.85 -3.51
N ALA A 385 -26.67 -1.34 -4.29
CA ALA A 385 -26.07 -2.65 -4.07
C ALA A 385 -25.25 -2.73 -2.76
N ASN A 386 -25.36 -3.86 -2.08
CA ASN A 386 -24.44 -4.23 -1.00
C ASN A 386 -23.21 -4.90 -1.59
N VAL A 387 -22.05 -4.31 -1.36
CA VAL A 387 -20.77 -4.74 -1.92
C VAL A 387 -19.83 -5.12 -0.78
N ILE A 388 -19.20 -6.30 -0.85
CA ILE A 388 -18.03 -6.59 -0.03
C ILE A 388 -16.77 -6.52 -0.90
N SER A 389 -15.73 -5.82 -0.42
CA SER A 389 -14.58 -5.46 -1.24
C SER A 389 -13.26 -5.57 -0.49
N THR A 390 -12.20 -5.94 -1.24
CA THR A 390 -10.83 -5.91 -0.73
C THR A 390 -10.13 -4.57 -0.92
N THR A 391 -10.82 -3.52 -1.36
CA THR A 391 -10.25 -2.17 -1.49
C THR A 391 -9.87 -1.59 -0.13
N ALA A 392 -9.02 -0.56 -0.11
CA ALA A 392 -8.61 0.09 1.13
C ALA A 392 -9.68 1.04 1.70
N ARG A 393 -10.57 1.57 0.85
CA ARG A 393 -11.53 2.62 1.18
C ARG A 393 -12.93 2.31 0.70
N ASN A 394 -13.91 2.67 1.52
CA ASN A 394 -15.34 2.51 1.24
C ASN A 394 -16.14 3.81 1.40
N PHE A 395 -15.50 4.96 1.17
CA PHE A 395 -16.20 6.25 1.20
C PHE A 395 -17.37 6.26 0.20
N ARG A 396 -18.40 7.04 0.52
CA ARG A 396 -19.57 7.17 -0.34
C ARG A 396 -19.17 7.52 -1.79
N GLY A 397 -19.64 6.74 -2.74
CA GLY A 397 -19.33 6.92 -4.16
C GLY A 397 -17.93 6.49 -4.60
N ARG A 398 -17.08 5.96 -3.69
CA ARG A 398 -15.69 5.59 -4.01
C ARG A 398 -15.57 4.58 -5.16
N MET A 399 -16.48 3.61 -5.22
CA MET A 399 -16.52 2.58 -6.29
C MET A 399 -17.54 2.90 -7.39
N GLY A 400 -17.91 4.17 -7.57
CA GLY A 400 -18.81 4.66 -8.62
C GLY A 400 -20.18 5.10 -8.09
N SER A 401 -21.02 4.18 -7.63
CA SER A 401 -22.38 4.53 -7.14
C SER A 401 -22.33 5.19 -5.75
N PRO A 402 -22.94 6.38 -5.57
CA PRO A 402 -23.04 7.04 -4.28
C PRO A 402 -24.08 6.41 -3.34
N THR A 403 -24.93 5.51 -3.84
CA THR A 403 -25.97 4.82 -3.08
C THR A 403 -25.59 3.41 -2.67
N ALA A 404 -24.51 2.85 -3.25
CA ALA A 404 -24.02 1.53 -2.88
C ALA A 404 -23.46 1.51 -1.45
N GLN A 405 -23.70 0.40 -0.77
CA GLN A 405 -23.20 0.12 0.58
C GLN A 405 -21.96 -0.75 0.47
N VAL A 406 -20.77 -0.14 0.52
CA VAL A 406 -19.50 -0.86 0.36
C VAL A 406 -18.93 -1.23 1.72
N TYR A 407 -18.80 -2.53 1.96
CA TYR A 407 -18.11 -3.13 3.11
C TYR A 407 -16.68 -3.49 2.71
N LEU A 408 -15.73 -3.39 3.64
CA LEU A 408 -14.35 -3.83 3.42
C LEU A 408 -14.10 -5.14 4.18
N GLY A 409 -13.41 -6.06 3.53
CA GLY A 409 -12.96 -7.30 4.14
C GLY A 409 -11.66 -7.81 3.53
N SER A 410 -11.09 -8.85 4.13
CA SER A 410 -9.92 -9.54 3.59
C SER A 410 -10.30 -10.39 2.36
N PRO A 411 -9.31 -10.82 1.53
CA PRO A 411 -9.58 -11.72 0.41
C PRO A 411 -10.29 -13.01 0.83
N TYR A 412 -9.98 -13.53 2.02
CA TYR A 412 -10.66 -14.68 2.59
C TYR A 412 -12.14 -14.40 2.85
N THR A 413 -12.42 -13.28 3.54
CA THR A 413 -13.78 -12.86 3.90
C THR A 413 -14.62 -12.55 2.67
N VAL A 414 -14.06 -11.85 1.67
CA VAL A 414 -14.76 -11.54 0.42
C VAL A 414 -15.10 -12.83 -0.36
N ALA A 415 -14.16 -13.79 -0.43
CA ALA A 415 -14.39 -15.06 -1.10
C ALA A 415 -15.45 -15.92 -0.38
N ALA A 416 -15.42 -15.99 0.96
CA ALA A 416 -16.42 -16.69 1.75
C ALA A 416 -17.81 -16.07 1.57
N SER A 417 -17.89 -14.76 1.58
CA SER A 417 -19.14 -14.01 1.37
C SER A 417 -19.71 -14.24 -0.04
N ALA A 418 -18.82 -14.32 -1.05
CA ALA A 418 -19.25 -14.61 -2.42
C ALA A 418 -19.92 -15.99 -2.57
N ILE A 419 -19.48 -17.00 -1.78
CA ILE A 419 -20.04 -18.34 -1.79
C ILE A 419 -21.40 -18.37 -1.07
N SER A 420 -21.53 -17.69 0.07
CA SER A 420 -22.74 -17.75 0.89
C SER A 420 -23.85 -16.81 0.39
N GLY A 421 -23.49 -15.69 -0.26
CA GLY A 421 -24.41 -14.60 -0.57
C GLY A 421 -24.63 -13.61 0.58
N TYR A 422 -23.94 -13.82 1.71
CA TYR A 422 -23.96 -12.98 2.89
C TYR A 422 -22.54 -12.71 3.36
N ILE A 423 -22.30 -11.64 4.13
CA ILE A 423 -21.00 -11.45 4.77
C ILE A 423 -20.75 -12.64 5.72
N SER A 424 -19.63 -13.33 5.53
CA SER A 424 -19.38 -14.61 6.18
C SER A 424 -17.96 -14.78 6.68
N ASP A 425 -17.83 -15.46 7.83
CA ASP A 425 -16.55 -15.84 8.41
C ASP A 425 -15.86 -16.89 7.51
N PRO A 426 -14.67 -16.60 6.96
CA PRO A 426 -13.94 -17.53 6.11
C PRO A 426 -13.48 -18.79 6.85
N ARG A 427 -13.35 -18.76 8.18
CA ARG A 427 -12.93 -19.89 9.01
C ARG A 427 -13.93 -21.05 8.94
N LEU A 428 -15.22 -20.75 8.71
CA LEU A 428 -16.27 -21.76 8.57
C LEU A 428 -16.14 -22.60 7.28
N VAL A 429 -15.40 -22.13 6.29
CA VAL A 429 -15.24 -22.79 4.99
C VAL A 429 -13.81 -23.27 4.73
N LEU A 430 -12.85 -22.87 5.56
CA LEU A 430 -11.45 -23.32 5.50
C LEU A 430 -11.19 -24.55 6.41
N ALA A 431 -12.14 -24.88 7.28
CA ALA A 431 -12.05 -25.99 8.23
C ALA A 431 -12.12 -27.38 7.55
#